data_4f77f070c8fa08049d5c430fc087c7b0
#
_entry.id   4f77f070c8fa08049d5c430fc087c7b0
#
_cell.length_a   1.000
_cell.length_b   1.000
_cell.length_c   1.000
_cell.angle_alpha   90.00
_cell.angle_beta   90.00
_cell.angle_gamma   90.00
#
_symmetry.space_group_name_H-M   'P 1'
#
loop_
_entity.id
_entity.type
_entity.pdbx_description
1 polymer ?
#
loop_
_entity_poly.entity_id
_entity_poly.type
_entity_poly.pdbx_seq_one_letter_code
_entity_poly.pdbx_strand_id
1 'polypeptide(L)'
;MTAEEDSNSTGRFPEADSRDVPEPAARQEAEPAAGPDPEARPQDDARAEADRTRSSVGRRALLGWGGAGLALGAVAAGGTATALHNDEADADPASAGQAVPFHGTHQAGISTAVPDRLHFAAFDVTTEDRDELIQLLKDWTTAAARMTAGHAVGDGAFGPVPESPPDDTGEASGLKPSRLTLTVGFGPSLFDKDRFGLAEQRPEALVELPAFPGDKLEKARSGGDLCVQACADDPQVAVHAIRNLARIAFGKAAIRWSQLGFGKTSSTTPDAQTPRNMFGFKDGTRNVSGSDEKALDEHVWVAEKDGPAWLAGGSYLVARRIRMHIETWDRTSLKEQEEIFGRDKREGAPVGKAKEHDEPFLKAMLPTSHVRLAHPDAHNGARILRRGYSFTDGTDGLGRLDAGLFFLAYQRDVRRGFIPIQRSLARHDALNEYIQHVGSALFAVPPGVRGKDDWWGRELFS
;
A
#
# COMPACT_ATOMS: atom_id res chain seq x y z
N MET A 1 -74.80 -15.18 -11.54
CA MET A 1 -75.03 -16.17 -12.59
C MET A 1 -73.67 -16.70 -12.98
N THR A 2 -73.39 -17.82 -12.40
CA THR A 2 -73.07 -19.14 -12.98
C THR A 2 -71.68 -19.17 -13.61
N ALA A 3 -70.75 -19.77 -13.02
CA ALA A 3 -70.43 -21.19 -12.73
C ALA A 3 -69.23 -21.61 -13.58
N GLU A 4 -68.13 -22.07 -12.90
CA GLU A 4 -67.68 -23.46 -12.93
C GLU A 4 -67.02 -23.86 -14.26
N GLU A 5 -65.95 -24.59 -14.40
CA GLU A 5 -65.22 -25.60 -13.60
C GLU A 5 -63.85 -25.89 -14.27
N ASP A 6 -62.88 -26.23 -13.45
CA ASP A 6 -62.01 -27.39 -13.48
C ASP A 6 -61.21 -27.77 -14.75
N SER A 7 -59.90 -27.92 -14.58
CA SER A 7 -59.29 -29.26 -14.61
C SER A 7 -57.74 -29.22 -14.33
N ASN A 8 -57.46 -29.90 -13.30
CA ASN A 8 -56.19 -30.47 -12.83
C ASN A 8 -55.52 -31.35 -13.90
N SER A 9 -54.23 -31.16 -14.19
CA SER A 9 -53.40 -32.13 -14.90
C SER A 9 -51.99 -32.18 -14.30
N THR A 10 -51.86 -33.11 -13.37
CA THR A 10 -50.58 -33.60 -12.82
C THR A 10 -49.85 -34.44 -13.88
N GLY A 11 -48.72 -33.92 -14.40
CA GLY A 11 -47.76 -34.66 -15.20
C GLY A 11 -46.67 -35.25 -14.33
N ARG A 12 -46.75 -36.54 -14.04
CA ARG A 12 -45.64 -37.36 -13.47
C ARG A 12 -44.53 -37.52 -14.50
N PHE A 13 -43.31 -37.23 -14.12
CA PHE A 13 -42.10 -37.69 -14.83
C PHE A 13 -41.70 -39.08 -14.29
N PRO A 14 -41.22 -40.00 -15.12
CA PRO A 14 -40.87 -41.34 -14.70
C PRO A 14 -39.51 -41.37 -13.99
N GLU A 15 -39.41 -42.23 -12.96
CA GLU A 15 -38.19 -42.67 -12.29
C GLU A 15 -37.28 -43.35 -13.30
N ALA A 16 -36.02 -42.90 -13.37
CA ALA A 16 -34.95 -43.59 -14.09
C ALA A 16 -34.22 -44.56 -13.15
N ASP A 17 -34.19 -45.77 -13.60
CA ASP A 17 -33.63 -47.01 -13.03
C ASP A 17 -32.13 -46.87 -12.68
N SER A 18 -31.82 -47.23 -11.47
CA SER A 18 -30.47 -47.32 -10.94
C SER A 18 -29.89 -48.69 -11.35
N ARG A 19 -28.97 -48.73 -12.32
CA ARG A 19 -28.02 -49.85 -12.49
C ARG A 19 -26.77 -49.43 -13.28
N ASP A 20 -25.65 -49.82 -12.69
CA ASP A 20 -24.33 -49.94 -13.31
C ASP A 20 -23.47 -48.66 -13.45
N VAL A 21 -22.76 -48.36 -12.34
CA VAL A 21 -21.48 -47.65 -12.37
C VAL A 21 -20.38 -48.66 -12.02
N PRO A 22 -19.41 -48.95 -12.91
CA PRO A 22 -18.29 -49.86 -12.58
C PRO A 22 -17.30 -49.14 -11.64
N GLU A 23 -16.84 -49.86 -10.60
CA GLU A 23 -15.74 -49.48 -9.71
C GLU A 23 -14.45 -49.20 -10.48
N PRO A 24 -13.67 -48.16 -10.12
CA PRO A 24 -12.34 -48.00 -10.69
C PRO A 24 -11.34 -48.95 -10.06
N ALA A 25 -10.65 -49.69 -10.93
CA ALA A 25 -9.59 -50.63 -10.60
C ALA A 25 -8.48 -50.01 -9.75
N ALA A 26 -8.05 -50.75 -8.73
CA ALA A 26 -6.93 -50.48 -7.85
C ALA A 26 -5.63 -50.27 -8.67
N ARG A 27 -4.99 -49.12 -8.50
CA ARG A 27 -3.61 -48.89 -8.98
C ARG A 27 -2.64 -49.62 -8.04
N GLN A 28 -1.90 -50.53 -8.57
CA GLN A 28 -0.73 -51.15 -7.94
C GLN A 28 0.34 -50.07 -7.68
N GLU A 29 0.82 -50.05 -6.46
CA GLU A 29 2.01 -49.30 -6.05
C GLU A 29 3.25 -49.92 -6.71
N ALA A 30 3.98 -49.08 -7.47
CA ALA A 30 5.29 -49.47 -8.01
C ALA A 30 6.36 -49.08 -6.99
N GLU A 31 7.15 -50.03 -6.55
CA GLU A 31 8.37 -49.86 -5.73
C GLU A 31 9.39 -48.94 -6.42
N PRO A 32 10.15 -48.11 -5.65
CA PRO A 32 11.19 -47.29 -6.22
C PRO A 32 12.45 -48.10 -6.49
N ALA A 33 12.92 -48.04 -7.75
CA ALA A 33 14.19 -48.63 -8.17
C ALA A 33 15.38 -47.95 -7.51
N ALA A 34 16.31 -48.75 -6.99
CA ALA A 34 17.56 -48.35 -6.37
C ALA A 34 18.48 -47.61 -7.37
N GLY A 35 19.02 -46.46 -6.95
CA GLY A 35 20.08 -45.73 -7.65
C GLY A 35 21.46 -46.38 -7.46
N PRO A 36 22.42 -46.17 -8.36
CA PRO A 36 23.76 -46.76 -8.26
C PRO A 36 24.67 -45.98 -7.28
N ASP A 37 25.50 -46.78 -6.60
CA ASP A 37 26.55 -46.43 -5.67
C ASP A 37 27.64 -45.53 -6.27
N PRO A 38 28.31 -44.66 -5.48
CA PRO A 38 29.39 -43.83 -5.96
C PRO A 38 30.75 -44.42 -5.57
N GLU A 39 31.47 -45.00 -6.49
CA GLU A 39 32.92 -45.21 -6.38
C GLU A 39 33.59 -45.15 -7.75
N ALA A 40 34.47 -44.16 -7.92
CA ALA A 40 35.81 -44.23 -8.48
C ALA A 40 36.35 -42.84 -8.88
N ARG A 41 37.33 -42.38 -8.12
CA ARG A 41 38.29 -41.38 -8.59
C ARG A 41 39.35 -42.08 -9.47
N PRO A 42 39.95 -41.35 -10.40
CA PRO A 42 41.42 -41.38 -10.52
C PRO A 42 42.07 -39.99 -10.31
N GLN A 43 43.15 -40.01 -9.55
CA GLN A 43 44.23 -39.00 -9.55
C GLN A 43 45.03 -39.19 -10.83
N ASP A 44 45.53 -38.08 -11.41
CA ASP A 44 46.96 -37.87 -11.66
C ASP A 44 47.24 -36.55 -12.39
N ASP A 45 48.08 -35.84 -11.77
CA ASP A 45 49.24 -35.05 -12.21
C ASP A 45 49.27 -34.29 -13.55
N ALA A 46 49.54 -32.98 -13.47
CA ALA A 46 50.77 -32.40 -14.02
C ALA A 46 50.90 -30.87 -13.65
N ARG A 47 52.04 -30.60 -13.05
CA ARG A 47 52.67 -29.30 -12.77
C ARG A 47 52.97 -28.49 -14.05
N ALA A 48 52.87 -27.12 -13.90
CA ALA A 48 53.89 -26.11 -14.27
C ALA A 48 53.30 -24.72 -13.93
N GLU A 49 53.83 -24.06 -12.94
CA GLU A 49 54.86 -23.02 -12.90
C GLU A 49 54.59 -21.76 -13.74
N ALA A 50 54.29 -20.64 -13.06
CA ALA A 50 54.93 -19.32 -13.04
C ALA A 50 54.01 -18.34 -12.30
N ASP A 51 54.33 -17.95 -11.17
CA ASP A 51 55.23 -16.99 -10.51
C ASP A 51 54.74 -15.54 -10.55
N ARG A 52 54.52 -15.01 -9.32
CA ARG A 52 54.64 -13.60 -8.85
C ARG A 52 53.62 -12.58 -9.40
N THR A 53 52.91 -11.90 -8.57
CA THR A 53 53.34 -11.02 -7.47
C THR A 53 52.18 -10.74 -6.50
N ARG A 54 52.47 -10.95 -5.23
CA ARG A 54 51.70 -10.46 -4.07
C ARG A 54 51.95 -8.96 -3.92
N SER A 55 50.91 -8.17 -3.72
CA SER A 55 51.02 -6.98 -2.86
C SER A 55 49.82 -6.90 -1.92
N SER A 56 50.09 -7.31 -0.69
CA SER A 56 49.29 -6.99 0.49
C SER A 56 49.43 -5.51 0.80
N VAL A 57 48.34 -4.75 0.79
CA VAL A 57 48.33 -3.43 1.41
C VAL A 57 47.65 -3.55 2.77
N GLY A 58 48.48 -3.44 3.81
CA GLY A 58 48.12 -3.50 5.20
C GLY A 58 47.25 -2.31 5.63
N ARG A 59 46.27 -2.63 6.47
CA ARG A 59 45.58 -1.65 7.31
C ARG A 59 46.58 -1.09 8.34
N ARG A 60 47.15 0.08 8.07
CA ARG A 60 47.76 1.00 9.06
C ARG A 60 48.68 1.99 8.33
N ALA A 61 48.11 3.11 7.93
CA ALA A 61 48.84 4.39 7.85
C ALA A 61 47.92 5.46 7.20
N LEU A 62 47.25 6.23 8.02
CA LEU A 62 46.86 7.62 7.73
C LEU A 62 46.47 8.28 9.05
N LEU A 63 47.50 8.39 9.93
CA LEU A 63 47.54 9.42 10.95
C LEU A 63 48.79 10.28 10.64
N GLY A 64 48.56 11.53 10.37
CA GLY A 64 49.61 12.52 10.45
C GLY A 64 49.72 13.43 9.22
N TRP A 65 49.26 14.61 9.39
CA TRP A 65 49.73 15.95 9.01
C TRP A 65 48.54 16.88 9.18
N GLY A 66 48.36 17.66 10.19
CA GLY A 66 49.28 18.52 10.91
C GLY A 66 49.20 19.93 10.33
N GLY A 67 48.39 20.78 10.96
CA GLY A 67 48.88 22.04 11.42
C GLY A 67 48.56 23.31 10.63
N ALA A 68 47.95 24.19 11.37
CA ALA A 68 48.12 25.64 11.35
C ALA A 68 47.23 26.51 10.39
N GLY A 69 46.42 27.35 11.02
CA GLY A 69 45.76 28.51 10.42
C GLY A 69 44.76 29.16 11.39
N LEU A 70 45.25 29.78 12.44
CA LEU A 70 44.49 30.73 13.29
C LEU A 70 44.15 32.01 12.51
N ALA A 71 42.94 32.56 12.68
CA ALA A 71 42.72 33.94 13.08
C ALA A 71 41.24 34.34 13.05
N LEU A 72 40.66 34.57 14.19
CA LEU A 72 39.97 35.79 14.69
C LEU A 72 38.96 36.49 13.80
N GLY A 73 37.72 36.57 14.30
CA GLY A 73 36.75 37.56 13.88
C GLY A 73 35.42 37.39 14.57
N ALA A 74 35.35 37.78 15.86
CA ALA A 74 34.07 37.99 16.54
C ALA A 74 33.51 39.36 16.16
N VAL A 75 32.27 39.41 15.64
CA VAL A 75 31.42 40.60 15.78
C VAL A 75 29.99 40.13 16.03
N ALA A 76 29.47 40.53 17.18
CA ALA A 76 28.09 40.42 17.56
C ALA A 76 27.23 41.50 16.84
N ALA A 77 26.08 41.15 16.36
CA ALA A 77 24.90 42.04 16.34
C ALA A 77 23.65 41.22 16.09
N GLY A 78 22.64 41.42 16.93
CA GLY A 78 21.35 40.77 16.90
C GLY A 78 20.48 41.22 15.74
N GLY A 79 19.46 40.45 15.49
CA GLY A 79 18.36 40.87 14.61
C GLY A 79 17.56 39.69 14.07
N THR A 80 16.35 39.57 14.58
CA THR A 80 15.11 39.06 13.93
C THR A 80 15.13 37.63 13.34
N ALA A 81 14.46 36.76 14.05
CA ALA A 81 13.98 35.47 13.52
C ALA A 81 12.94 35.73 12.42
N THR A 82 13.35 35.68 11.19
CA THR A 82 12.46 35.45 10.05
C THR A 82 12.38 33.95 9.83
N ALA A 83 11.17 33.41 9.99
CA ALA A 83 10.87 32.03 9.60
C ALA A 83 11.11 31.90 8.09
N LEU A 84 12.23 31.26 7.75
CA LEU A 84 12.45 30.82 6.36
C LEU A 84 11.65 29.55 6.15
N HIS A 85 10.63 29.63 5.29
CA HIS A 85 10.05 28.48 4.64
C HIS A 85 11.18 27.81 3.83
N ASN A 86 11.55 26.62 4.23
CA ASN A 86 12.41 25.80 3.39
C ASN A 86 11.54 25.12 2.34
N ASP A 87 11.72 25.51 1.10
CA ASP A 87 11.32 24.78 -0.08
C ASP A 87 12.12 23.47 -0.14
N GLU A 88 11.50 22.35 0.19
CA GLU A 88 12.10 21.02 0.00
C GLU A 88 11.78 20.52 -1.41
N ALA A 89 12.70 20.79 -2.32
CA ALA A 89 12.79 20.11 -3.61
C ALA A 89 13.74 18.91 -3.47
N ASP A 90 13.30 17.75 -3.98
CA ASP A 90 14.03 16.48 -4.13
C ASP A 90 14.52 15.78 -2.84
N ALA A 91 14.21 14.48 -2.73
CA ALA A 91 14.61 13.64 -1.61
C ALA A 91 16.15 13.57 -1.46
N ASP A 92 16.70 14.55 -0.76
CA ASP A 92 18.08 14.58 -0.30
C ASP A 92 18.27 13.42 0.71
N PRO A 93 19.36 12.63 0.63
CA PRO A 93 19.74 11.64 1.64
C PRO A 93 19.71 12.18 3.07
N ALA A 94 19.84 13.50 3.27
CA ALA A 94 19.68 14.15 4.56
C ALA A 94 18.24 14.11 5.10
N SER A 95 17.21 14.07 4.24
CA SER A 95 15.81 14.01 4.64
C SER A 95 15.36 12.63 5.14
N ALA A 96 16.04 11.56 4.72
CA ALA A 96 15.78 10.18 5.18
C ALA A 96 15.95 9.99 6.70
N GLY A 97 16.58 10.94 7.39
CA GLY A 97 16.72 10.96 8.84
C GLY A 97 15.65 11.75 9.59
N GLN A 98 14.74 12.42 8.90
CA GLN A 98 13.73 13.27 9.53
C GLN A 98 12.54 12.50 10.07
N ALA A 99 12.01 12.94 11.23
CA ALA A 99 10.73 12.50 11.75
C ALA A 99 9.61 13.33 11.12
N VAL A 100 8.54 12.66 10.69
CA VAL A 100 7.30 13.31 10.29
C VAL A 100 6.43 13.50 11.52
N PRO A 101 5.87 14.71 11.78
CA PRO A 101 4.99 14.92 12.92
C PRO A 101 3.80 13.96 12.91
N PHE A 102 3.60 13.27 14.03
CA PHE A 102 2.48 12.33 14.21
C PHE A 102 1.17 13.06 14.48
N HIS A 103 1.22 14.10 15.33
CA HIS A 103 0.05 14.87 15.72
C HIS A 103 -0.30 15.92 14.66
N GLY A 104 -1.59 16.05 14.32
CA GLY A 104 -2.08 17.02 13.35
C GLY A 104 -3.58 16.93 13.14
N THR A 105 -4.12 17.81 12.30
CA THR A 105 -5.55 17.81 11.91
C THR A 105 -5.89 16.57 11.08
N HIS A 106 -5.00 16.17 10.21
CA HIS A 106 -5.12 14.99 9.36
C HIS A 106 -4.05 13.97 9.73
N GLN A 107 -4.31 12.70 9.50
CA GLN A 107 -3.27 11.69 9.72
C GLN A 107 -2.12 11.86 8.71
N ALA A 108 -0.89 11.85 9.22
CA ALA A 108 0.30 11.75 8.38
C ALA A 108 0.26 10.45 7.55
N GLY A 109 0.87 10.48 6.36
CA GLY A 109 0.80 9.34 5.43
C GLY A 109 -0.31 9.44 4.40
N ILE A 110 -1.11 10.51 4.40
CA ILE A 110 -2.14 10.79 3.37
C ILE A 110 -1.59 11.82 2.36
N SER A 111 -1.50 13.08 2.73
CA SER A 111 -1.01 14.17 1.88
C SER A 111 0.49 14.44 2.01
N THR A 112 1.16 13.93 3.04
CA THR A 112 2.61 14.08 3.25
C THR A 112 3.43 13.48 2.11
N ALA A 113 4.66 13.94 1.93
CA ALA A 113 5.59 13.39 0.95
C ALA A 113 5.67 11.86 1.04
N VAL A 114 5.65 11.19 -0.12
CA VAL A 114 5.61 9.71 -0.18
C VAL A 114 7.00 9.15 0.02
N PRO A 115 7.27 8.39 1.10
CA PRO A 115 8.52 7.64 1.27
C PRO A 115 8.63 6.50 0.25
N ASP A 116 9.81 5.87 0.16
CA ASP A 116 10.07 4.85 -0.87
C ASP A 116 9.49 3.46 -0.55
N ARG A 117 9.23 3.15 0.71
CA ARG A 117 8.79 1.83 1.17
C ARG A 117 7.43 1.89 1.84
N LEU A 118 6.71 0.78 1.70
CA LEU A 118 5.40 0.54 2.32
C LEU A 118 5.38 -0.82 2.99
N HIS A 119 4.77 -0.88 4.18
CA HIS A 119 4.19 -2.10 4.73
C HIS A 119 2.75 -1.81 5.12
N PHE A 120 1.82 -2.36 4.37
CA PHE A 120 0.39 -2.26 4.66
C PHE A 120 -0.08 -3.55 5.35
N ALA A 121 -0.91 -3.43 6.39
CA ALA A 121 -1.53 -4.58 7.02
C ALA A 121 -3.01 -4.30 7.29
N ALA A 122 -3.87 -5.27 6.99
CA ALA A 122 -5.26 -5.30 7.41
C ALA A 122 -5.42 -6.31 8.54
N PHE A 123 -6.31 -6.02 9.48
CA PHE A 123 -6.52 -6.82 10.69
C PHE A 123 -7.99 -7.19 10.83
N ASP A 124 -8.24 -8.38 11.38
CA ASP A 124 -9.54 -8.79 11.93
C ASP A 124 -9.52 -8.59 13.44
N VAL A 125 -10.51 -7.88 13.96
CA VAL A 125 -10.70 -7.72 15.41
C VAL A 125 -11.29 -9.01 15.97
N THR A 126 -10.57 -9.62 16.91
CA THR A 126 -10.91 -10.92 17.51
C THR A 126 -11.49 -10.81 18.92
N THR A 127 -11.25 -9.68 19.61
CA THR A 127 -11.89 -9.45 20.90
C THR A 127 -13.40 -9.28 20.77
N GLU A 128 -14.12 -9.73 21.80
CA GLU A 128 -15.56 -9.53 21.94
C GLU A 128 -15.89 -8.28 22.81
N ASP A 129 -14.87 -7.66 23.40
CA ASP A 129 -15.01 -6.54 24.33
C ASP A 129 -14.70 -5.20 23.64
N ARG A 130 -15.66 -4.26 23.77
CA ARG A 130 -15.52 -2.89 23.25
C ARG A 130 -14.40 -2.10 23.93
N ASP A 131 -14.22 -2.27 25.23
CA ASP A 131 -13.20 -1.55 25.99
C ASP A 131 -11.80 -2.06 25.65
N GLU A 132 -11.64 -3.36 25.35
CA GLU A 132 -10.38 -3.90 24.82
C GLU A 132 -10.04 -3.34 23.43
N LEU A 133 -11.03 -3.13 22.57
CA LEU A 133 -10.82 -2.47 21.27
C LEU A 133 -10.40 -1.01 21.46
N ILE A 134 -11.05 -0.28 22.34
CA ILE A 134 -10.67 1.10 22.69
C ILE A 134 -9.24 1.14 23.25
N GLN A 135 -8.90 0.22 24.15
CA GLN A 135 -7.55 0.15 24.72
C GLN A 135 -6.50 -0.18 23.64
N LEU A 136 -6.81 -1.09 22.72
CA LEU A 136 -5.94 -1.39 21.57
C LEU A 136 -5.62 -0.13 20.75
N LEU A 137 -6.63 0.68 20.42
CA LEU A 137 -6.44 1.90 19.64
C LEU A 137 -5.62 2.97 20.37
N LYS A 138 -5.78 3.07 21.71
CA LYS A 138 -4.96 3.93 22.57
C LYS A 138 -3.50 3.47 22.60
N ASP A 139 -3.27 2.16 22.78
CA ASP A 139 -1.93 1.55 22.81
C ASP A 139 -1.23 1.72 21.45
N TRP A 140 -1.96 1.48 20.36
CA TRP A 140 -1.46 1.72 19.01
C TRP A 140 -1.10 3.19 18.78
N THR A 141 -1.93 4.13 19.21
CA THR A 141 -1.67 5.57 19.09
C THR A 141 -0.40 5.96 19.82
N THR A 142 -0.24 5.48 21.06
CA THR A 142 0.95 5.74 21.87
C THR A 142 2.20 5.17 21.25
N ALA A 143 2.16 3.92 20.79
CA ALA A 143 3.29 3.28 20.13
C ALA A 143 3.66 3.98 18.81
N ALA A 144 2.66 4.35 18.02
CA ALA A 144 2.85 5.05 16.74
C ALA A 144 3.51 6.43 16.92
N ALA A 145 3.05 7.21 17.90
CA ALA A 145 3.67 8.52 18.21
C ALA A 145 5.15 8.39 18.59
N ARG A 146 5.53 7.31 19.29
CA ARG A 146 6.92 7.02 19.62
C ARG A 146 7.73 6.60 18.40
N MET A 147 7.23 5.61 17.64
CA MET A 147 7.94 5.05 16.48
C MET A 147 8.15 6.09 15.37
N THR A 148 7.17 6.94 15.09
CA THR A 148 7.31 8.02 14.10
C THR A 148 8.34 9.08 14.50
N ALA A 149 8.57 9.26 15.81
CA ALA A 149 9.64 10.10 16.34
C ALA A 149 11.01 9.39 16.40
N GLY A 150 11.10 8.12 16.01
CA GLY A 150 12.34 7.32 16.05
C GLY A 150 12.64 6.74 17.43
N HIS A 151 11.64 6.63 18.30
CA HIS A 151 11.78 6.03 19.63
C HIS A 151 11.21 4.61 19.67
N ALA A 152 11.83 3.76 20.49
CA ALA A 152 11.33 2.42 20.77
C ALA A 152 9.96 2.45 21.46
N VAL A 153 9.19 1.38 21.31
CA VAL A 153 7.93 1.17 22.04
C VAL A 153 8.24 0.82 23.50
N GLY A 154 7.47 1.38 24.44
CA GLY A 154 7.61 1.12 25.88
C GLY A 154 9.05 1.36 26.39
N ASP A 155 9.58 0.39 27.15
CA ASP A 155 10.95 0.39 27.68
C ASP A 155 11.99 -0.11 26.65
N GLY A 156 11.55 -0.40 25.41
CA GLY A 156 12.44 -0.78 24.32
C GLY A 156 12.69 -2.29 24.20
N ALA A 157 13.62 -2.64 23.31
CA ALA A 157 13.97 -4.03 22.99
C ALA A 157 14.90 -4.69 24.04
N PHE A 158 15.48 -3.89 24.94
CA PHE A 158 16.45 -4.31 25.93
C PHE A 158 15.94 -3.95 27.34
N GLY A 159 14.70 -4.35 27.64
CA GLY A 159 14.03 -4.02 28.89
C GLY A 159 14.80 -4.46 30.15
N PRO A 160 14.45 -3.89 31.33
CA PRO A 160 15.22 -4.10 32.57
C PRO A 160 15.06 -5.51 33.17
N VAL A 161 14.09 -6.30 32.68
CA VAL A 161 13.77 -7.64 33.20
C VAL A 161 14.01 -8.67 32.10
N PRO A 162 15.15 -9.40 32.12
CA PRO A 162 15.51 -10.38 31.10
C PRO A 162 14.51 -11.55 30.94
N GLU A 163 13.78 -11.86 31.99
CA GLU A 163 12.78 -12.95 32.04
C GLU A 163 11.44 -12.55 31.43
N SER A 164 11.23 -11.27 31.13
CA SER A 164 10.03 -10.77 30.50
C SER A 164 10.24 -10.48 29.01
N PRO A 165 9.21 -10.69 28.15
CA PRO A 165 9.28 -10.23 26.77
C PRO A 165 9.52 -8.72 26.73
N PRO A 166 10.40 -8.24 25.85
CA PRO A 166 10.65 -6.80 25.71
C PRO A 166 9.43 -6.08 25.12
N ASP A 167 9.33 -4.77 25.36
CA ASP A 167 8.22 -3.95 24.86
C ASP A 167 8.32 -3.63 23.37
N ASP A 168 9.51 -3.76 22.81
CA ASP A 168 9.81 -3.49 21.41
C ASP A 168 10.43 -4.73 20.75
N THR A 169 10.16 -4.92 19.46
CA THR A 169 10.71 -6.07 18.70
C THR A 169 12.18 -5.90 18.27
N GLY A 170 12.73 -4.68 18.40
CA GLY A 170 14.16 -4.38 18.37
C GLY A 170 14.81 -4.26 17.01
N GLU A 171 14.19 -4.66 15.92
CA GLU A 171 14.82 -4.67 14.59
C GLU A 171 15.16 -3.29 14.03
N ALA A 172 14.52 -2.24 14.52
CA ALA A 172 14.84 -0.85 14.15
C ALA A 172 15.73 -0.15 15.18
N SER A 173 16.27 -0.87 16.17
CA SER A 173 17.16 -0.28 17.18
C SER A 173 18.40 0.36 16.51
N GLY A 174 18.61 1.65 16.77
CA GLY A 174 19.70 2.42 16.18
C GLY A 174 19.42 2.97 14.78
N LEU A 175 18.28 2.66 14.16
CA LEU A 175 17.86 3.30 12.92
C LEU A 175 17.23 4.68 13.20
N LYS A 176 17.28 5.55 12.19
CA LYS A 176 16.63 6.85 12.22
C LYS A 176 15.11 6.70 11.95
N PRO A 177 14.30 7.72 12.21
CA PRO A 177 12.85 7.70 11.93
C PRO A 177 12.47 7.41 10.48
N SER A 178 13.34 7.70 9.53
CA SER A 178 13.22 7.40 8.09
C SER A 178 11.89 7.90 7.49
N ARG A 179 11.44 9.06 7.90
CA ARG A 179 10.14 9.66 7.54
C ARG A 179 8.96 8.71 7.76
N LEU A 180 9.03 7.87 8.79
CA LEU A 180 7.95 6.94 9.11
C LEU A 180 6.63 7.70 9.31
N THR A 181 5.60 7.27 8.59
CA THR A 181 4.21 7.66 8.81
C THR A 181 3.35 6.42 9.06
N LEU A 182 2.41 6.54 9.99
CA LEU A 182 1.45 5.50 10.33
C LEU A 182 0.04 6.07 10.17
N THR A 183 -0.76 5.43 9.31
CA THR A 183 -2.14 5.82 9.03
C THR A 183 -3.05 4.63 9.35
N VAL A 184 -4.08 4.87 10.17
CA VAL A 184 -5.05 3.84 10.61
C VAL A 184 -6.39 4.10 9.98
N GLY A 185 -7.09 3.03 9.57
CA GLY A 185 -8.45 3.10 9.03
C GLY A 185 -9.33 1.97 9.54
N PHE A 186 -10.64 2.18 9.47
CA PHE A 186 -11.71 1.30 9.94
C PHE A 186 -12.49 0.76 8.74
N GLY A 187 -12.52 -0.57 8.57
CA GLY A 187 -13.24 -1.25 7.50
C GLY A 187 -14.73 -1.38 7.77
N PRO A 188 -15.56 -1.63 6.73
CA PRO A 188 -17.01 -1.77 6.88
C PRO A 188 -17.39 -2.86 7.90
N SER A 189 -16.68 -3.98 7.88
CA SER A 189 -16.97 -5.14 8.74
C SER A 189 -16.81 -4.87 10.24
N LEU A 190 -16.07 -3.82 10.64
CA LEU A 190 -16.01 -3.40 12.04
C LEU A 190 -17.36 -2.91 12.54
N PHE A 191 -18.08 -2.17 11.68
CA PHE A 191 -19.39 -1.59 12.01
C PHE A 191 -20.52 -2.62 12.00
N ASP A 192 -20.31 -3.76 11.34
CA ASP A 192 -21.27 -4.87 11.30
C ASP A 192 -21.18 -5.79 12.53
N LYS A 193 -20.26 -5.50 13.46
CA LYS A 193 -20.07 -6.26 14.70
C LYS A 193 -20.92 -5.64 15.82
N ASP A 194 -22.10 -6.19 16.07
CA ASP A 194 -23.09 -5.70 17.04
C ASP A 194 -22.49 -5.45 18.43
N ARG A 195 -21.51 -6.27 18.85
CA ARG A 195 -20.84 -6.20 20.15
C ARG A 195 -20.12 -4.89 20.42
N PHE A 196 -19.79 -4.12 19.38
CA PHE A 196 -19.14 -2.83 19.55
C PHE A 196 -20.11 -1.65 19.55
N GLY A 197 -21.38 -1.85 19.16
CA GLY A 197 -22.40 -0.81 19.13
C GLY A 197 -22.08 0.33 18.14
N LEU A 198 -21.39 0.03 17.03
CA LEU A 198 -20.92 1.02 16.06
C LEU A 198 -21.79 1.13 14.79
N ALA A 199 -22.82 0.31 14.65
CA ALA A 199 -23.62 0.23 13.43
C ALA A 199 -24.17 1.58 12.97
N GLU A 200 -24.70 2.38 13.90
CA GLU A 200 -25.26 3.72 13.61
C GLU A 200 -24.18 4.78 13.30
N GLN A 201 -22.93 4.52 13.67
CA GLN A 201 -21.79 5.39 13.40
C GLN A 201 -21.16 5.12 12.02
N ARG A 202 -21.61 4.09 11.30
CA ARG A 202 -21.08 3.76 9.98
C ARG A 202 -21.35 4.89 9.00
N PRO A 203 -20.30 5.47 8.37
CA PRO A 203 -20.48 6.50 7.36
C PRO A 203 -21.22 5.95 6.15
N GLU A 204 -22.14 6.72 5.60
CA GLU A 204 -22.93 6.31 4.41
C GLU A 204 -22.05 5.99 3.18
N ALA A 205 -20.91 6.66 3.02
CA ALA A 205 -19.98 6.41 1.93
C ALA A 205 -19.01 5.23 2.20
N LEU A 206 -19.02 4.63 3.40
CA LEU A 206 -18.29 3.39 3.71
C LEU A 206 -19.12 2.19 3.24
N VAL A 207 -19.30 2.10 1.93
CA VAL A 207 -20.08 1.04 1.26
C VAL A 207 -19.22 -0.20 1.02
N GLU A 208 -19.85 -1.33 0.75
CA GLU A 208 -19.18 -2.44 0.06
C GLU A 208 -18.85 -2.00 -1.37
N LEU A 209 -17.58 -2.17 -1.78
CA LEU A 209 -17.21 -1.88 -3.16
C LEU A 209 -17.97 -2.83 -4.11
N PRO A 210 -18.59 -2.31 -5.16
CA PRO A 210 -19.30 -3.17 -6.11
C PRO A 210 -18.33 -4.12 -6.81
N ALA A 211 -18.82 -5.27 -7.25
CA ALA A 211 -18.06 -6.14 -8.13
C ALA A 211 -17.77 -5.41 -9.46
N PHE A 212 -16.50 -5.35 -9.84
CA PHE A 212 -16.08 -4.79 -11.12
C PHE A 212 -15.79 -5.92 -12.11
N PRO A 213 -16.15 -5.77 -13.40
CA PRO A 213 -15.76 -6.72 -14.43
C PRO A 213 -14.25 -6.99 -14.41
N GLY A 214 -13.85 -8.25 -14.55
CA GLY A 214 -12.44 -8.65 -14.55
C GLY A 214 -11.80 -8.83 -13.18
N ASP A 215 -12.47 -8.48 -12.09
CA ASP A 215 -11.99 -8.76 -10.73
C ASP A 215 -11.89 -10.27 -10.49
N LYS A 216 -10.78 -10.71 -9.91
CA LYS A 216 -10.55 -12.07 -9.38
C LYS A 216 -10.07 -11.99 -7.94
N LEU A 217 -10.91 -11.40 -7.11
CA LEU A 217 -10.56 -11.09 -5.72
C LEU A 217 -10.41 -12.36 -4.88
N GLU A 218 -9.29 -12.44 -4.19
CA GLU A 218 -8.98 -13.45 -3.20
C GLU A 218 -9.46 -12.97 -1.82
N LYS A 219 -10.29 -13.77 -1.15
CA LYS A 219 -10.77 -13.42 0.21
C LYS A 219 -9.62 -13.23 1.19
N ALA A 220 -8.55 -14.02 1.04
CA ALA A 220 -7.36 -13.93 1.86
C ALA A 220 -6.57 -12.63 1.69
N ARG A 221 -6.86 -11.82 0.65
CA ARG A 221 -6.18 -10.55 0.34
C ARG A 221 -7.16 -9.39 0.25
N SER A 222 -8.35 -9.53 0.88
CA SER A 222 -9.43 -8.54 0.76
C SER A 222 -10.10 -8.28 2.11
N GLY A 223 -10.65 -7.07 2.26
CA GLY A 223 -11.35 -6.64 3.47
C GLY A 223 -10.44 -6.47 4.68
N GLY A 224 -11.03 -6.48 5.85
CA GLY A 224 -10.43 -6.30 7.17
C GLY A 224 -11.21 -5.29 8.01
N ASP A 225 -11.20 -5.47 9.33
CA ASP A 225 -11.88 -4.56 10.28
C ASP A 225 -11.07 -3.28 10.51
N LEU A 226 -9.74 -3.42 10.58
CA LEU A 226 -8.80 -2.31 10.73
C LEU A 226 -7.73 -2.41 9.65
N CYS A 227 -7.09 -1.27 9.33
CA CYS A 227 -5.86 -1.28 8.57
C CYS A 227 -4.81 -0.35 9.18
N VAL A 228 -3.55 -0.66 8.90
CA VAL A 228 -2.40 0.21 9.17
C VAL A 228 -1.60 0.33 7.88
N GLN A 229 -1.37 1.56 7.43
CA GLN A 229 -0.42 1.90 6.39
C GLN A 229 0.85 2.44 7.06
N ALA A 230 1.95 1.70 7.00
CA ALA A 230 3.28 2.15 7.43
C ALA A 230 4.12 2.49 6.21
N CYS A 231 4.51 3.76 6.06
CA CYS A 231 5.40 4.19 4.99
C CYS A 231 6.68 4.76 5.60
N ALA A 232 7.85 4.36 5.08
CA ALA A 232 9.17 4.85 5.49
C ALA A 232 10.15 4.81 4.32
N ASP A 233 11.29 5.50 4.42
CA ASP A 233 12.37 5.35 3.42
C ASP A 233 13.18 4.07 3.67
N ASP A 234 13.23 3.60 4.91
CA ASP A 234 13.86 2.33 5.28
C ASP A 234 12.80 1.23 5.40
N PRO A 235 12.92 0.11 4.66
CA PRO A 235 11.95 -0.98 4.73
C PRO A 235 11.90 -1.64 6.10
N GLN A 236 13.03 -1.69 6.84
CA GLN A 236 13.08 -2.29 8.17
C GLN A 236 12.28 -1.48 9.19
N VAL A 237 12.29 -0.15 9.07
CA VAL A 237 11.49 0.76 9.91
C VAL A 237 10.00 0.55 9.66
N ALA A 238 9.57 0.39 8.40
CA ALA A 238 8.16 0.10 8.08
C ALA A 238 7.72 -1.28 8.60
N VAL A 239 8.57 -2.30 8.47
CA VAL A 239 8.31 -3.66 8.99
C VAL A 239 8.25 -3.65 10.52
N HIS A 240 9.19 -2.99 11.18
CA HIS A 240 9.23 -2.81 12.63
C HIS A 240 7.92 -2.20 13.16
N ALA A 241 7.42 -1.16 12.51
CA ALA A 241 6.18 -0.52 12.92
C ALA A 241 4.99 -1.49 12.88
N ILE A 242 4.81 -2.23 11.79
CA ILE A 242 3.72 -3.21 11.68
C ILE A 242 3.88 -4.36 12.68
N ARG A 243 5.12 -4.87 12.88
CA ARG A 243 5.38 -5.94 13.86
C ARG A 243 5.03 -5.52 15.28
N ASN A 244 5.42 -4.32 15.70
CA ASN A 244 5.08 -3.82 17.03
C ASN A 244 3.56 -3.63 17.21
N LEU A 245 2.88 -3.04 16.22
CA LEU A 245 1.42 -2.88 16.30
C LEU A 245 0.71 -4.24 16.31
N ALA A 246 1.17 -5.23 15.52
CA ALA A 246 0.63 -6.59 15.56
C ALA A 246 0.88 -7.28 16.92
N ARG A 247 2.05 -7.08 17.53
CA ARG A 247 2.36 -7.59 18.87
C ARG A 247 1.45 -6.99 19.93
N ILE A 248 1.24 -5.67 19.90
CA ILE A 248 0.32 -4.98 20.81
C ILE A 248 -1.12 -5.47 20.62
N ALA A 249 -1.49 -5.86 19.41
CA ALA A 249 -2.82 -6.38 19.08
C ALA A 249 -3.05 -7.84 19.50
N PHE A 250 -2.03 -8.54 20.01
CA PHE A 250 -2.15 -9.94 20.37
C PHE A 250 -3.34 -10.20 21.34
N GLY A 251 -4.18 -11.17 20.98
CA GLY A 251 -5.41 -11.48 21.70
C GLY A 251 -6.62 -10.57 21.40
N LYS A 252 -6.39 -9.38 20.79
CA LYS A 252 -7.45 -8.39 20.50
C LYS A 252 -7.72 -8.25 19.00
N ALA A 253 -6.68 -8.35 18.17
CA ALA A 253 -6.79 -8.38 16.71
C ALA A 253 -5.66 -9.20 16.11
N ALA A 254 -5.87 -9.74 14.91
CA ALA A 254 -4.88 -10.52 14.15
C ALA A 254 -4.72 -9.98 12.74
N ILE A 255 -3.51 -10.06 12.18
CA ILE A 255 -3.29 -9.71 10.78
C ILE A 255 -4.09 -10.68 9.90
N ARG A 256 -4.97 -10.12 9.08
CA ARG A 256 -5.72 -10.83 8.06
C ARG A 256 -4.89 -11.01 6.79
N TRP A 257 -4.26 -9.95 6.34
CA TRP A 257 -3.31 -9.94 5.23
C TRP A 257 -2.39 -8.73 5.33
N SER A 258 -1.25 -8.81 4.66
CA SER A 258 -0.33 -7.69 4.55
C SER A 258 0.28 -7.62 3.15
N GLN A 259 0.81 -6.44 2.79
CA GLN A 259 1.48 -6.20 1.52
C GLN A 259 2.70 -5.31 1.74
N LEU A 260 3.85 -5.78 1.33
CA LEU A 260 5.05 -4.97 1.20
C LEU A 260 5.04 -4.24 -0.15
N GLY A 261 5.54 -3.01 -0.16
CA GLY A 261 5.65 -2.20 -1.36
C GLY A 261 6.97 -1.45 -1.42
N PHE A 262 7.41 -1.18 -2.64
CA PHE A 262 8.62 -0.41 -2.93
C PHE A 262 8.41 0.50 -4.15
N GLY A 263 9.29 1.50 -4.31
CA GLY A 263 9.24 2.37 -5.47
C GLY A 263 7.87 3.01 -5.63
N LYS A 264 7.63 4.10 -4.93
CA LYS A 264 6.38 4.87 -5.05
C LYS A 264 6.00 5.06 -6.53
N THR A 265 4.73 4.85 -6.87
CA THR A 265 4.24 5.04 -8.24
C THR A 265 3.54 6.38 -8.43
N SER A 266 3.40 7.18 -7.38
CA SER A 266 2.86 8.54 -7.44
C SER A 266 3.50 9.41 -6.37
N SER A 267 3.58 10.72 -6.62
CA SER A 267 4.11 11.70 -5.67
C SER A 267 2.99 12.65 -5.23
N THR A 268 3.09 13.11 -3.99
CA THR A 268 2.29 14.21 -3.42
C THR A 268 3.12 15.48 -3.31
N THR A 269 4.43 15.42 -3.59
CA THR A 269 5.35 16.56 -3.54
C THR A 269 5.26 17.34 -4.85
N PRO A 270 5.07 18.65 -4.82
CA PRO A 270 5.14 19.50 -6.00
C PRO A 270 6.49 19.37 -6.69
N ASP A 271 6.50 19.47 -8.03
CA ASP A 271 7.71 19.48 -8.86
C ASP A 271 8.64 18.25 -8.74
N ALA A 272 8.23 17.24 -7.97
CA ALA A 272 8.96 15.98 -7.91
C ALA A 272 8.88 15.27 -9.26
N GLN A 273 9.99 14.64 -9.66
CA GLN A 273 10.00 13.79 -10.85
C GLN A 273 8.91 12.70 -10.72
N THR A 274 8.04 12.62 -11.74
CA THR A 274 6.99 11.60 -11.75
C THR A 274 7.60 10.20 -11.82
N PRO A 275 7.33 9.34 -10.83
CA PRO A 275 7.86 7.98 -10.80
C PRO A 275 7.23 7.12 -11.90
N ARG A 276 7.84 5.96 -12.16
CA ARG A 276 7.32 4.99 -13.12
C ARG A 276 6.77 3.77 -12.41
N ASN A 277 5.68 3.24 -12.93
CA ASN A 277 5.15 1.94 -12.53
C ASN A 277 5.94 0.79 -13.19
N MET A 278 5.58 -0.46 -12.89
CA MET A 278 6.29 -1.64 -13.41
C MET A 278 6.08 -1.88 -14.93
N PHE A 279 5.16 -1.20 -15.57
CA PHE A 279 5.05 -1.15 -17.04
C PHE A 279 5.98 -0.11 -17.67
N GLY A 280 6.73 0.63 -16.85
CA GLY A 280 7.70 1.63 -17.29
C GLY A 280 7.10 2.99 -17.63
N PHE A 281 5.80 3.19 -17.47
CA PHE A 281 5.12 4.46 -17.69
C PHE A 281 5.18 5.38 -16.48
N LYS A 282 5.28 6.69 -16.70
CA LYS A 282 5.12 7.69 -15.64
C LYS A 282 3.71 7.58 -15.07
N ASP A 283 3.62 7.41 -13.75
CA ASP A 283 2.38 7.26 -13.02
C ASP A 283 2.28 8.37 -11.97
N GLY A 284 1.13 9.01 -11.87
CA GLY A 284 0.94 10.11 -10.94
C GLY A 284 1.08 11.52 -11.51
N THR A 285 1.30 11.69 -12.82
CA THR A 285 1.45 13.00 -13.48
C THR A 285 0.37 14.03 -13.09
N ARG A 286 -0.87 13.59 -12.88
CA ARG A 286 -2.02 14.43 -12.48
C ARG A 286 -2.55 14.06 -11.09
N ASN A 287 -1.68 13.61 -10.20
CA ASN A 287 -2.05 13.33 -8.83
C ASN A 287 -2.47 14.62 -8.10
N VAL A 288 -3.23 14.48 -7.01
CA VAL A 288 -3.50 15.59 -6.09
C VAL A 288 -2.21 15.89 -5.33
N SER A 289 -1.77 17.14 -5.35
CA SER A 289 -0.59 17.57 -4.60
C SER A 289 -0.91 17.71 -3.11
N GLY A 290 0.04 17.33 -2.25
CA GLY A 290 -0.07 17.52 -0.80
C GLY A 290 -0.04 18.98 -0.37
N SER A 291 0.39 19.91 -1.23
CA SER A 291 0.39 21.35 -0.99
C SER A 291 -0.80 22.08 -1.61
N ASP A 292 -1.67 21.40 -2.36
CA ASP A 292 -2.89 22.00 -2.93
C ASP A 292 -4.05 21.83 -1.94
N GLU A 293 -4.11 22.70 -0.93
CA GLU A 293 -5.13 22.65 0.12
C GLU A 293 -6.54 22.65 -0.46
N LYS A 294 -6.77 23.44 -1.51
CA LYS A 294 -8.08 23.51 -2.16
C LYS A 294 -8.47 22.17 -2.78
N ALA A 295 -7.58 21.52 -3.50
CA ALA A 295 -7.85 20.20 -4.08
C ALA A 295 -7.98 19.13 -3.00
N LEU A 296 -7.21 19.21 -1.90
CA LEU A 296 -7.33 18.32 -0.75
C LEU A 296 -8.72 18.46 -0.09
N ASP A 297 -9.18 19.69 0.16
CA ASP A 297 -10.50 19.95 0.73
C ASP A 297 -11.65 19.51 -0.19
N GLU A 298 -11.48 19.69 -1.49
CA GLU A 298 -12.51 19.34 -2.46
C GLU A 298 -12.62 17.83 -2.68
N HIS A 299 -11.49 17.12 -2.69
CA HIS A 299 -11.43 15.73 -3.18
C HIS A 299 -10.99 14.69 -2.14
N VAL A 300 -10.32 15.08 -1.06
CA VAL A 300 -9.67 14.12 -0.14
C VAL A 300 -10.30 14.16 1.26
N TRP A 301 -10.44 15.34 1.86
CA TRP A 301 -10.92 15.45 3.24
C TRP A 301 -12.44 15.39 3.31
N VAL A 302 -12.96 14.55 4.23
CA VAL A 302 -14.39 14.49 4.55
C VAL A 302 -14.78 15.77 5.28
N ALA A 303 -15.74 16.53 4.75
CA ALA A 303 -16.26 17.70 5.45
C ALA A 303 -17.33 17.30 6.48
N GLU A 304 -17.58 18.15 7.47
CA GLU A 304 -18.56 17.93 8.53
C GLU A 304 -19.97 17.55 8.03
N LYS A 305 -20.35 18.07 6.86
CA LYS A 305 -21.66 17.80 6.24
C LYS A 305 -21.75 16.48 5.47
N ASP A 306 -20.64 15.77 5.25
CA ASP A 306 -20.57 14.61 4.36
C ASP A 306 -20.58 13.27 5.09
N GLY A 307 -20.61 13.29 6.42
CA GLY A 307 -20.59 12.07 7.22
C GLY A 307 -20.74 12.33 8.71
N PRO A 308 -20.58 11.32 9.54
CA PRO A 308 -20.63 11.46 10.98
C PRO A 308 -19.46 12.33 11.50
N ALA A 309 -19.69 13.03 12.60
CA ALA A 309 -18.73 13.99 13.17
C ALA A 309 -17.33 13.39 13.39
N TRP A 310 -17.24 12.13 13.83
CA TRP A 310 -15.99 11.43 14.10
C TRP A 310 -15.07 11.29 12.86
N LEU A 311 -15.62 11.40 11.64
CA LEU A 311 -14.87 11.27 10.39
C LEU A 311 -14.54 12.63 9.75
N ALA A 312 -15.04 13.74 10.27
CA ALA A 312 -14.76 15.09 9.73
C ALA A 312 -13.25 15.38 9.77
N GLY A 313 -12.67 15.79 8.63
CA GLY A 313 -11.22 15.95 8.46
C GLY A 313 -10.47 14.62 8.19
N GLY A 314 -11.17 13.50 8.20
CA GLY A 314 -10.66 12.22 7.76
C GLY A 314 -10.77 12.00 6.24
N SER A 315 -10.66 10.76 5.79
CA SER A 315 -10.72 10.39 4.37
C SER A 315 -11.22 8.96 4.20
N TYR A 316 -11.51 8.55 2.96
CA TYR A 316 -11.73 7.15 2.63
C TYR A 316 -10.55 6.60 1.85
N LEU A 317 -10.01 5.47 2.28
CA LEU A 317 -8.91 4.76 1.65
C LEU A 317 -9.42 3.53 0.91
N VAL A 318 -9.19 3.49 -0.40
CA VAL A 318 -9.32 2.27 -1.20
C VAL A 318 -7.95 1.65 -1.37
N ALA A 319 -7.83 0.36 -1.08
CA ALA A 319 -6.65 -0.45 -1.34
C ALA A 319 -6.98 -1.55 -2.35
N ARG A 320 -6.20 -1.63 -3.44
CA ARG A 320 -6.38 -2.65 -4.49
C ARG A 320 -5.02 -3.29 -4.79
N ARG A 321 -4.93 -4.62 -4.69
CA ARG A 321 -3.77 -5.35 -5.17
C ARG A 321 -4.00 -5.71 -6.63
N ILE A 322 -3.22 -5.09 -7.51
CA ILE A 322 -3.32 -5.23 -8.96
C ILE A 322 -2.11 -6.01 -9.45
N ARG A 323 -2.30 -7.28 -9.79
CA ARG A 323 -1.28 -8.09 -10.45
C ARG A 323 -1.10 -7.60 -11.88
N MET A 324 0.15 -7.47 -12.32
CA MET A 324 0.54 -7.07 -13.68
C MET A 324 1.11 -8.30 -14.41
N HIS A 325 0.66 -8.53 -15.64
CA HIS A 325 1.16 -9.60 -16.52
C HIS A 325 2.42 -9.12 -17.23
N ILE A 326 3.52 -8.99 -16.48
CA ILE A 326 4.78 -8.37 -16.92
C ILE A 326 5.32 -9.05 -18.19
N GLU A 327 5.36 -10.39 -18.21
CA GLU A 327 5.93 -11.14 -19.33
C GLU A 327 5.11 -10.97 -20.61
N THR A 328 3.81 -10.74 -20.52
CA THR A 328 2.96 -10.43 -21.69
C THR A 328 3.20 -9.00 -22.14
N TRP A 329 3.23 -8.06 -21.20
CA TRP A 329 3.50 -6.65 -21.47
C TRP A 329 4.84 -6.42 -22.16
N ASP A 330 5.90 -7.08 -21.72
CA ASP A 330 7.26 -6.93 -22.27
C ASP A 330 7.36 -7.38 -23.74
N ARG A 331 6.40 -8.17 -24.23
CA ARG A 331 6.32 -8.61 -25.63
C ARG A 331 5.43 -7.71 -26.49
N THR A 332 4.70 -6.79 -25.87
CA THR A 332 3.80 -5.87 -26.55
C THR A 332 4.61 -4.75 -27.22
N SER A 333 4.25 -4.36 -28.42
CA SER A 333 4.96 -3.30 -29.17
C SER A 333 4.90 -1.96 -28.42
N LEU A 334 5.95 -1.14 -28.53
CA LEU A 334 5.97 0.18 -27.90
C LEU A 334 4.77 1.05 -28.33
N LYS A 335 4.41 0.99 -29.62
CA LYS A 335 3.26 1.72 -30.15
C LYS A 335 1.97 1.33 -29.43
N GLU A 336 1.72 0.04 -29.28
CA GLU A 336 0.54 -0.48 -28.62
C GLU A 336 0.52 -0.11 -27.12
N GLN A 337 1.67 -0.22 -26.43
CA GLN A 337 1.81 0.22 -25.05
C GLN A 337 1.43 1.70 -24.88
N GLU A 338 1.90 2.58 -25.77
CA GLU A 338 1.60 4.01 -25.74
C GLU A 338 0.12 4.31 -26.09
N GLU A 339 -0.46 3.59 -27.02
CA GLU A 339 -1.89 3.68 -27.38
C GLU A 339 -2.80 3.26 -26.21
N ILE A 340 -2.46 2.18 -25.51
CA ILE A 340 -3.17 1.69 -24.32
C ILE A 340 -3.15 2.74 -23.21
N PHE A 341 -1.98 3.31 -22.92
CA PHE A 341 -1.90 4.35 -21.89
C PHE A 341 -2.47 5.70 -22.34
N GLY A 342 -2.31 6.06 -23.62
CA GLY A 342 -2.65 7.37 -24.13
C GLY A 342 -1.54 8.41 -23.92
N ARG A 343 -0.30 7.94 -23.65
CA ARG A 343 0.91 8.75 -23.41
C ARG A 343 2.12 8.07 -24.02
N ASP A 344 3.11 8.84 -24.45
CA ASP A 344 4.41 8.28 -24.81
C ASP A 344 5.15 7.76 -23.57
N LYS A 345 5.94 6.72 -23.76
CA LYS A 345 6.62 6.03 -22.65
C LYS A 345 7.84 6.80 -22.16
N ARG A 346 8.52 7.57 -23.03
CA ARG A 346 9.77 8.26 -22.69
C ARG A 346 9.51 9.50 -21.84
N GLU A 347 8.78 10.45 -22.38
CA GLU A 347 8.54 11.74 -21.73
C GLU A 347 7.26 11.72 -20.85
N GLY A 348 6.37 10.76 -21.08
CA GLY A 348 5.05 10.73 -20.45
C GLY A 348 4.09 11.78 -21.02
N ALA A 349 4.40 12.35 -22.20
CA ALA A 349 3.57 13.34 -22.85
C ALA A 349 2.25 12.73 -23.36
N PRO A 350 1.11 13.42 -23.24
CA PRO A 350 -0.13 12.98 -23.87
C PRO A 350 0.02 12.84 -25.37
N VAL A 351 -0.77 11.97 -26.00
CA VAL A 351 -0.77 11.77 -27.47
C VAL A 351 -0.83 13.11 -28.20
N GLY A 352 0.13 13.33 -29.11
CA GLY A 352 0.23 14.56 -29.90
C GLY A 352 0.77 15.77 -29.15
N LYS A 353 1.35 15.59 -27.98
CA LYS A 353 1.99 16.62 -27.15
C LYS A 353 3.48 16.32 -26.96
N ALA A 354 4.23 17.33 -26.47
CA ALA A 354 5.68 17.24 -26.31
C ALA A 354 6.13 17.05 -24.84
N LYS A 355 5.34 17.49 -23.88
CA LYS A 355 5.71 17.48 -22.45
C LYS A 355 4.70 16.72 -21.61
N GLU A 356 5.18 16.12 -20.53
CA GLU A 356 4.39 15.33 -19.57
C GLU A 356 3.13 16.05 -19.07
N HIS A 357 3.27 17.32 -18.69
CA HIS A 357 2.22 18.11 -18.07
C HIS A 357 1.37 18.91 -19.06
N ASP A 358 1.61 18.75 -20.38
CA ASP A 358 0.74 19.37 -21.40
C ASP A 358 -0.71 18.90 -21.23
N GLU A 359 -1.66 19.79 -21.56
CA GLU A 359 -3.08 19.45 -21.49
C GLU A 359 -3.42 18.38 -22.52
N PRO A 360 -4.00 17.23 -22.11
CA PRO A 360 -4.32 16.15 -23.02
C PRO A 360 -5.48 16.52 -23.96
N PHE A 361 -5.34 16.20 -25.21
CA PHE A 361 -6.45 16.25 -26.17
C PHE A 361 -7.15 14.89 -26.20
N LEU A 362 -8.11 14.69 -25.31
CA LEU A 362 -8.74 13.38 -25.08
C LEU A 362 -9.32 12.73 -26.33
N LYS A 363 -9.82 13.54 -27.30
CA LYS A 363 -10.37 13.05 -28.56
C LYS A 363 -9.31 12.43 -29.49
N ALA A 364 -8.02 12.78 -29.32
CA ALA A 364 -6.92 12.19 -30.07
C ALA A 364 -6.46 10.84 -29.53
N MET A 365 -6.83 10.51 -28.28
CA MET A 365 -6.53 9.22 -27.66
C MET A 365 -7.57 8.18 -28.07
N LEU A 366 -7.18 6.90 -28.10
CA LEU A 366 -8.13 5.81 -28.32
C LEU A 366 -9.23 5.84 -27.25
N PRO A 367 -10.48 5.51 -27.61
CA PRO A 367 -11.59 5.45 -26.65
C PRO A 367 -11.32 4.53 -25.45
N THR A 368 -10.45 3.54 -25.65
CA THR A 368 -10.08 2.50 -24.68
C THR A 368 -8.79 2.82 -23.91
N SER A 369 -8.17 4.01 -24.13
CA SER A 369 -6.93 4.32 -23.45
C SER A 369 -7.15 4.71 -21.98
N HIS A 370 -6.26 4.24 -21.14
CA HIS A 370 -6.31 4.40 -19.68
C HIS A 370 -6.48 5.86 -19.23
N VAL A 371 -5.62 6.75 -19.73
CA VAL A 371 -5.64 8.17 -19.33
C VAL A 371 -6.93 8.86 -19.76
N ARG A 372 -7.47 8.55 -20.92
CA ARG A 372 -8.74 9.11 -21.39
C ARG A 372 -9.90 8.67 -20.49
N LEU A 373 -9.95 7.39 -20.15
CA LEU A 373 -11.01 6.80 -19.33
C LEU A 373 -10.96 7.24 -17.88
N ALA A 374 -9.76 7.50 -17.34
CA ALA A 374 -9.56 7.95 -15.96
C ALA A 374 -9.61 9.48 -15.80
N HIS A 375 -9.74 10.24 -16.89
CA HIS A 375 -9.68 11.71 -16.84
C HIS A 375 -10.87 12.30 -16.07
N PRO A 376 -10.68 13.34 -15.25
CA PRO A 376 -11.76 13.98 -14.48
C PRO A 376 -12.96 14.42 -15.31
N ASP A 377 -12.76 14.86 -16.55
CA ASP A 377 -13.84 15.27 -17.47
C ASP A 377 -14.82 14.12 -17.80
N ALA A 378 -14.36 12.87 -17.72
CA ALA A 378 -15.21 11.70 -17.92
C ALA A 378 -16.02 11.36 -16.67
N HIS A 379 -15.74 11.98 -15.50
CA HIS A 379 -16.29 11.63 -14.20
C HIS A 379 -16.76 12.85 -13.40
N ASN A 380 -17.33 13.87 -14.07
CA ASN A 380 -17.84 15.09 -13.42
C ASN A 380 -16.81 15.78 -12.50
N GLY A 381 -15.55 15.81 -12.92
CA GLY A 381 -14.47 16.43 -12.17
C GLY A 381 -13.89 15.58 -11.03
N ALA A 382 -14.29 14.32 -10.88
CA ALA A 382 -13.80 13.45 -9.82
C ALA A 382 -12.27 13.27 -9.87
N ARG A 383 -11.63 13.49 -8.74
CA ARG A 383 -10.20 13.28 -8.52
C ARG A 383 -10.00 12.46 -7.24
N ILE A 384 -8.93 11.68 -7.22
CA ILE A 384 -8.51 10.90 -6.05
C ILE A 384 -7.02 11.14 -5.82
N LEU A 385 -6.58 11.17 -4.57
CA LEU A 385 -5.17 11.24 -4.21
C LEU A 385 -4.61 9.82 -4.23
N ARG A 386 -3.71 9.53 -5.19
CA ARG A 386 -3.08 8.21 -5.33
C ARG A 386 -1.77 8.16 -4.54
N ARG A 387 -1.53 7.02 -3.90
CA ARG A 387 -0.36 6.77 -3.06
C ARG A 387 0.12 5.33 -3.21
N GLY A 388 0.16 4.85 -4.47
CA GLY A 388 0.48 3.47 -4.82
C GLY A 388 1.97 3.14 -4.75
N TYR A 389 2.25 1.83 -4.65
CA TYR A 389 3.59 1.26 -4.61
C TYR A 389 3.67 0.04 -5.53
N SER A 390 4.85 -0.22 -6.08
CA SER A 390 5.12 -1.49 -6.75
C SER A 390 5.28 -2.61 -5.71
N PHE A 391 4.97 -3.85 -6.10
CA PHE A 391 5.28 -5.03 -5.30
C PHE A 391 5.84 -6.15 -6.18
N THR A 392 6.60 -7.06 -5.56
CA THR A 392 7.04 -8.33 -6.14
C THR A 392 7.08 -9.36 -5.02
N ASP A 393 6.18 -10.33 -5.09
CA ASP A 393 5.97 -11.35 -4.04
C ASP A 393 6.45 -12.75 -4.51
N GLY A 394 7.51 -12.77 -5.33
CA GLY A 394 8.07 -13.99 -5.88
C GLY A 394 7.45 -14.37 -7.23
N THR A 395 7.14 -15.63 -7.43
CA THR A 395 6.62 -16.18 -8.69
C THR A 395 5.33 -16.95 -8.49
N ASP A 396 4.49 -17.01 -9.54
CA ASP A 396 3.36 -17.95 -9.56
C ASP A 396 3.83 -19.38 -9.86
N GLY A 397 2.92 -20.36 -9.74
CA GLY A 397 3.24 -21.77 -10.02
C GLY A 397 3.66 -22.07 -11.47
N LEU A 398 3.63 -21.09 -12.37
CA LEU A 398 4.02 -21.17 -13.78
C LEU A 398 5.34 -20.43 -14.08
N GLY A 399 6.06 -19.98 -13.06
CA GLY A 399 7.33 -19.29 -13.18
C GLY A 399 7.23 -17.83 -13.64
N ARG A 400 6.02 -17.24 -13.63
CA ARG A 400 5.81 -15.80 -13.92
C ARG A 400 5.88 -15.01 -12.62
N LEU A 401 6.29 -13.74 -12.71
CA LEU A 401 6.34 -12.86 -11.54
C LEU A 401 4.94 -12.65 -10.94
N ASP A 402 4.82 -12.83 -9.62
CA ASP A 402 3.69 -12.30 -8.84
C ASP A 402 4.02 -10.87 -8.44
N ALA A 403 3.86 -9.95 -9.38
CA ALA A 403 4.28 -8.57 -9.28
C ALA A 403 3.19 -7.62 -9.79
N GLY A 404 3.27 -6.35 -9.38
CA GLY A 404 2.31 -5.37 -9.85
C GLY A 404 2.26 -4.10 -9.03
N LEU A 405 1.06 -3.52 -8.97
CA LEU A 405 0.77 -2.28 -8.27
C LEU A 405 -0.11 -2.55 -7.05
N PHE A 406 0.37 -2.17 -5.88
CA PHE A 406 -0.49 -2.00 -4.72
C PHE A 406 -1.04 -0.58 -4.74
N PHE A 407 -2.23 -0.46 -5.32
CA PHE A 407 -2.91 0.80 -5.52
C PHE A 407 -3.57 1.26 -4.23
N LEU A 408 -3.21 2.44 -3.76
CA LEU A 408 -3.82 3.14 -2.63
C LEU A 408 -4.38 4.47 -3.13
N ALA A 409 -5.62 4.76 -2.78
CA ALA A 409 -6.26 6.01 -3.15
C ALA A 409 -7.10 6.57 -2.02
N TYR A 410 -6.85 7.83 -1.68
CA TYR A 410 -7.60 8.61 -0.70
C TYR A 410 -8.59 9.52 -1.39
N GLN A 411 -9.79 9.61 -0.85
CA GLN A 411 -10.85 10.46 -1.36
C GLN A 411 -11.89 10.82 -0.30
N ARG A 412 -12.58 11.92 -0.55
CA ARG A 412 -13.65 12.46 0.30
C ARG A 412 -14.93 11.61 0.29
N ASP A 413 -15.27 10.99 -0.84
CA ASP A 413 -16.41 10.09 -1.00
C ASP A 413 -16.10 9.05 -2.09
N VAL A 414 -16.04 7.78 -1.71
CA VAL A 414 -15.70 6.68 -2.62
C VAL A 414 -16.74 6.50 -3.73
N ARG A 415 -18.01 6.84 -3.48
CA ARG A 415 -19.13 6.75 -4.44
C ARG A 415 -18.99 7.75 -5.57
N ARG A 416 -18.34 8.91 -5.31
CA ARG A 416 -18.09 9.99 -6.27
C ARG A 416 -16.69 10.00 -6.83
N GLY A 417 -15.72 9.45 -6.09
CA GLY A 417 -14.32 9.35 -6.48
C GLY A 417 -14.01 8.03 -7.20
N PHE A 418 -13.56 7.02 -6.45
CA PHE A 418 -13.03 5.77 -6.99
C PHE A 418 -14.06 4.95 -7.79
N ILE A 419 -15.28 4.76 -7.29
CA ILE A 419 -16.26 3.84 -7.91
C ILE A 419 -16.57 4.21 -9.37
N PRO A 420 -16.91 5.46 -9.74
CA PRO A 420 -17.20 5.80 -11.14
C PRO A 420 -15.98 5.64 -12.04
N ILE A 421 -14.78 6.04 -11.58
CA ILE A 421 -13.52 5.88 -12.32
C ILE A 421 -13.26 4.38 -12.57
N GLN A 422 -13.25 3.57 -11.52
CA GLN A 422 -12.98 2.13 -11.63
C GLN A 422 -14.03 1.40 -12.48
N ARG A 423 -15.30 1.80 -12.42
CA ARG A 423 -16.37 1.22 -13.25
C ARG A 423 -16.15 1.50 -14.74
N SER A 424 -15.66 2.68 -15.10
CA SER A 424 -15.28 3.03 -16.47
C SER A 424 -14.08 2.21 -16.93
N LEU A 425 -13.00 2.17 -16.13
CA LEU A 425 -11.80 1.41 -16.43
C LEU A 425 -12.08 -0.08 -16.58
N ALA A 426 -12.78 -0.68 -15.64
CA ALA A 426 -13.08 -2.12 -15.66
C ALA A 426 -13.88 -2.58 -16.89
N ARG A 427 -14.64 -1.67 -17.53
CA ARG A 427 -15.46 -1.99 -18.70
C ARG A 427 -14.76 -1.74 -20.04
N HIS A 428 -13.91 -0.75 -20.10
CA HIS A 428 -13.48 -0.19 -21.38
C HIS A 428 -11.98 -0.08 -21.58
N ASP A 429 -11.19 -0.21 -20.49
CA ASP A 429 -9.74 0.01 -20.55
C ASP A 429 -9.04 -1.17 -21.22
N ALA A 430 -8.30 -0.88 -22.30
CA ALA A 430 -7.47 -1.88 -22.96
C ALA A 430 -6.37 -2.46 -22.04
N LEU A 431 -5.99 -1.72 -20.99
CA LEU A 431 -5.03 -2.18 -19.98
C LEU A 431 -5.51 -3.43 -19.22
N ASN A 432 -6.82 -3.73 -19.21
CA ASN A 432 -7.39 -4.92 -18.56
C ASN A 432 -6.85 -6.25 -19.10
N GLU A 433 -6.25 -6.27 -20.30
CA GLU A 433 -5.56 -7.46 -20.82
C GLU A 433 -4.26 -7.78 -20.06
N TYR A 434 -3.68 -6.77 -19.45
CA TYR A 434 -2.36 -6.83 -18.81
C TYR A 434 -2.38 -6.74 -17.29
N ILE A 435 -3.55 -6.52 -16.69
CA ILE A 435 -3.71 -6.41 -15.24
C ILE A 435 -4.85 -7.26 -14.71
N GLN A 436 -4.75 -7.63 -13.44
CA GLN A 436 -5.79 -8.35 -12.73
C GLN A 436 -5.89 -7.88 -11.28
N HIS A 437 -7.06 -7.43 -10.87
CA HIS A 437 -7.31 -7.08 -9.49
C HIS A 437 -7.56 -8.35 -8.66
N VAL A 438 -6.67 -8.63 -7.71
CA VAL A 438 -6.70 -9.86 -6.89
C VAL A 438 -6.97 -9.58 -5.41
N GLY A 439 -6.87 -8.33 -4.95
CA GLY A 439 -7.21 -7.92 -3.60
C GLY A 439 -7.96 -6.59 -3.59
N SER A 440 -8.84 -6.39 -2.63
CA SER A 440 -9.67 -5.18 -2.50
C SER A 440 -10.06 -4.92 -1.06
N ALA A 441 -9.90 -3.68 -0.60
CA ALA A 441 -10.42 -3.23 0.69
C ALA A 441 -10.80 -1.74 0.64
N LEU A 442 -11.71 -1.35 1.53
CA LEU A 442 -12.12 0.04 1.75
C LEU A 442 -12.10 0.32 3.25
N PHE A 443 -11.57 1.48 3.63
CA PHE A 443 -11.49 1.90 5.02
C PHE A 443 -11.90 3.36 5.16
N ALA A 444 -12.63 3.69 6.23
CA ALA A 444 -12.78 5.05 6.71
C ALA A 444 -11.58 5.40 7.60
N VAL A 445 -10.86 6.43 7.23
CA VAL A 445 -9.66 6.90 7.92
C VAL A 445 -10.02 8.11 8.75
N PRO A 446 -10.01 8.04 10.11
CA PRO A 446 -10.37 9.16 10.97
C PRO A 446 -9.41 10.34 10.81
N PRO A 447 -9.74 11.53 11.31
CA PRO A 447 -8.82 12.68 11.36
C PRO A 447 -7.54 12.35 12.15
N GLY A 448 -6.56 13.23 12.09
CA GLY A 448 -5.31 13.09 12.83
C GLY A 448 -5.51 13.22 14.34
N VAL A 449 -4.61 12.62 15.10
CA VAL A 449 -4.54 12.73 16.56
C VAL A 449 -4.01 14.12 16.91
N ARG A 450 -4.77 14.89 17.72
CA ARG A 450 -4.47 16.32 17.98
C ARG A 450 -3.52 16.55 19.15
N GLY A 451 -3.36 15.58 20.03
CA GLY A 451 -2.53 15.75 21.22
C GLY A 451 -2.40 14.48 22.05
N LYS A 452 -1.74 14.56 23.21
CA LYS A 452 -1.40 13.43 24.06
C LYS A 452 -2.62 12.69 24.67
N ASP A 453 -3.74 13.41 24.85
CA ASP A 453 -4.97 12.87 25.42
C ASP A 453 -5.96 12.39 24.36
N ASP A 454 -5.55 12.46 23.10
CA ASP A 454 -6.31 12.05 21.94
C ASP A 454 -5.75 10.73 21.35
N TRP A 455 -6.61 9.99 20.63
CA TRP A 455 -6.25 8.70 20.05
C TRP A 455 -7.10 8.40 18.81
N TRP A 456 -6.64 7.55 17.93
CA TRP A 456 -7.31 7.21 16.68
C TRP A 456 -8.72 6.69 16.89
N GLY A 457 -9.71 7.42 16.38
CA GLY A 457 -11.11 7.05 16.47
C GLY A 457 -11.79 7.41 17.79
N ARG A 458 -11.21 8.24 18.64
CA ARG A 458 -11.80 8.65 19.93
C ARG A 458 -13.27 9.05 19.82
N GLU A 459 -13.60 9.90 18.84
CA GLU A 459 -14.95 10.40 18.65
C GLU A 459 -15.93 9.35 18.12
N LEU A 460 -15.44 8.24 17.53
CA LEU A 460 -16.26 7.09 17.12
C LEU A 460 -16.81 6.33 18.33
N PHE A 461 -16.08 6.34 19.44
CA PHE A 461 -16.40 5.60 20.65
C PHE A 461 -16.96 6.46 21.80
N SER A 462 -17.15 7.79 21.53
CA SER A 462 -17.69 8.75 22.50
C SER A 462 -19.21 8.65 22.64
#